data_f7ee156418773f77cac9c7bfb8a7c0eb
#
_entry.id   f7ee156418773f77cac9c7bfb8a7c0eb
#
_cell.length_a   1.000
_cell.length_b   1.000
_cell.length_c   1.000
_cell.angle_alpha   90.00
_cell.angle_beta   90.00
_cell.angle_gamma   90.00
#
_symmetry.space_group_name_H-M   'P 1'
#
loop_
_entity.id
_entity.type
_entity.pdbx_description
1 polymer ?
#
loop_
_entity_poly.entity_id
_entity_poly.type
_entity_poly.pdbx_seq_one_letter_code
_entity_poly.pdbx_strand_id
1 'polypeptide(L)'
;GSQLSWVKIGLQSYLRDGPGIIDQCIQKEVNVFLDLKLHDIPNTMSKAIESLSVLPIKMLTLHTSAGPEALALCAETAKKTMPETMLLGVTVLTSMNRENLQSVGVSSGIEEQVKRLACMAESAGIGGMVCSPLELPMLRKYLSSDIDLVTPGIRPTGSAKGDQKRI
;
A
#
# COMPACT_ATOMS: atom_id res chain seq x y z
N GLY A 1 -28.09 11.09 0.96
CA GLY A 1 -26.98 10.50 0.20
C GLY A 1 -25.90 10.08 1.17
N SER A 2 -25.34 8.87 1.04
CA SER A 2 -24.23 8.42 1.85
C SER A 2 -23.02 9.32 1.60
N GLN A 3 -22.56 10.01 2.62
CA GLN A 3 -21.37 10.84 2.54
C GLN A 3 -20.16 9.89 2.45
N LEU A 4 -19.34 10.01 1.40
CA LEU A 4 -18.11 9.27 1.29
C LEU A 4 -17.17 9.67 2.41
N SER A 5 -16.69 8.73 3.22
CA SER A 5 -15.74 8.98 4.29
C SER A 5 -14.28 8.82 3.86
N TRP A 6 -14.03 8.10 2.77
CA TRP A 6 -12.70 7.80 2.23
C TRP A 6 -12.65 7.92 0.71
N VAL A 7 -11.51 8.41 0.21
CA VAL A 7 -11.17 8.36 -1.22
C VAL A 7 -9.74 7.86 -1.41
N LYS A 8 -9.55 7.00 -2.39
CA LYS A 8 -8.22 6.56 -2.82
C LYS A 8 -7.78 7.39 -4.04
N ILE A 9 -6.66 8.09 -3.91
CA ILE A 9 -6.00 8.81 -4.99
C ILE A 9 -4.82 7.97 -5.46
N GLY A 10 -4.94 7.42 -6.66
CA GLY A 10 -3.89 6.61 -7.26
C GLY A 10 -2.86 7.43 -8.03
N LEU A 11 -1.81 6.72 -8.49
CA LEU A 11 -0.66 7.29 -9.18
C LEU A 11 -1.05 8.20 -10.36
N GLN A 12 -1.98 7.73 -11.22
CA GLN A 12 -2.43 8.47 -12.40
C GLN A 12 -3.04 9.82 -12.03
N SER A 13 -3.96 9.84 -11.06
CA SER A 13 -4.65 11.08 -10.64
C SER A 13 -3.68 12.05 -9.98
N TYR A 14 -2.81 11.54 -9.11
CA TYR A 14 -1.83 12.36 -8.42
C TYR A 14 -0.80 12.98 -9.38
N LEU A 15 -0.32 12.23 -10.38
CA LEU A 15 0.62 12.76 -11.39
C LEU A 15 -0.03 13.79 -12.31
N ARG A 16 -1.33 13.65 -12.60
CA ARG A 16 -2.06 14.61 -13.43
C ARG A 16 -2.37 15.92 -12.68
N ASP A 17 -2.87 15.81 -11.44
CA ASP A 17 -3.50 16.93 -10.73
C ASP A 17 -2.61 17.48 -9.58
N GLY A 18 -1.55 16.76 -9.24
CA GLY A 18 -0.63 17.16 -8.16
C GLY A 18 -1.27 17.13 -6.77
N PRO A 19 -0.65 17.79 -5.78
CA PRO A 19 -1.15 17.80 -4.40
C PRO A 19 -2.50 18.52 -4.24
N GLY A 20 -2.88 19.42 -5.15
CA GLY A 20 -4.15 20.16 -5.10
C GLY A 20 -5.40 19.27 -5.11
N ILE A 21 -5.32 18.04 -5.63
CA ILE A 21 -6.44 17.08 -5.55
C ILE A 21 -6.72 16.65 -4.10
N ILE A 22 -5.69 16.62 -3.24
CA ILE A 22 -5.82 16.28 -1.83
C ILE A 22 -6.55 17.40 -1.09
N ASP A 23 -6.19 18.65 -1.35
CA ASP A 23 -6.86 19.81 -0.74
C ASP A 23 -8.35 19.82 -1.04
N GLN A 24 -8.75 19.48 -2.27
CA GLN A 24 -10.17 19.37 -2.65
C GLN A 24 -10.92 18.28 -1.87
N CYS A 25 -10.24 17.17 -1.54
CA CYS A 25 -10.83 16.11 -0.72
C CYS A 25 -11.00 16.55 0.73
N ILE A 26 -10.00 17.23 1.28
CA ILE A 26 -10.02 17.73 2.67
C ILE A 26 -11.14 18.77 2.86
N GLN A 27 -11.33 19.68 1.91
CA GLN A 27 -12.45 20.64 1.93
C GLN A 27 -13.84 19.97 1.99
N LYS A 28 -13.92 18.70 1.58
CA LYS A 28 -15.14 17.87 1.64
C LYS A 28 -15.16 16.91 2.83
N GLU A 29 -14.26 17.07 3.79
CA GLU A 29 -14.13 16.24 4.99
C GLU A 29 -13.94 14.75 4.68
N VAL A 30 -13.26 14.42 3.56
CA VAL A 30 -13.00 13.05 3.11
C VAL A 30 -11.56 12.66 3.45
N ASN A 31 -11.38 11.53 4.12
CA ASN A 31 -10.06 10.96 4.37
C ASN A 31 -9.38 10.50 3.08
N VAL A 32 -8.10 10.79 2.95
CA VAL A 32 -7.34 10.45 1.74
C VAL A 32 -6.44 9.25 1.97
N PHE A 33 -6.59 8.25 1.12
CA PHE A 33 -5.67 7.15 0.92
C PHE A 33 -4.83 7.45 -0.33
N LEU A 34 -3.56 7.84 -0.16
CA LEU A 34 -2.64 8.15 -1.26
C LEU A 34 -1.91 6.88 -1.71
N ASP A 35 -2.25 6.39 -2.89
CA ASP A 35 -1.79 5.10 -3.42
C ASP A 35 -0.71 5.29 -4.50
N LEU A 36 0.50 5.70 -4.08
CA LEU A 36 1.64 5.96 -4.97
C LEU A 36 2.54 4.75 -5.18
N LYS A 37 2.51 3.77 -4.27
CA LYS A 37 3.36 2.58 -4.28
C LYS A 37 4.85 2.93 -4.40
N LEU A 38 5.33 3.80 -3.49
CA LEU A 38 6.73 4.24 -3.47
C LEU A 38 7.68 3.04 -3.56
N HIS A 39 8.66 3.10 -4.48
CA HIS A 39 9.62 2.04 -4.68
C HIS A 39 10.92 2.62 -5.26
N ASP A 40 11.88 2.83 -4.40
CA ASP A 40 13.18 3.43 -4.74
C ASP A 40 14.23 3.01 -3.68
N ILE A 41 15.44 3.53 -3.76
CA ILE A 41 16.47 3.35 -2.73
C ILE A 41 16.04 4.00 -1.40
N PRO A 42 16.55 3.53 -0.24
CA PRO A 42 16.06 3.93 1.08
C PRO A 42 15.96 5.45 1.28
N ASN A 43 17.01 6.20 0.95
CA ASN A 43 17.03 7.65 1.14
C ASN A 43 15.98 8.36 0.28
N THR A 44 15.78 7.95 -0.96
CA THR A 44 14.78 8.57 -1.85
C THR A 44 13.37 8.33 -1.33
N MET A 45 13.06 7.13 -0.86
CA MET A 45 11.75 6.80 -0.28
C MET A 45 11.49 7.61 1.00
N SER A 46 12.49 7.72 1.88
CA SER A 46 12.41 8.54 3.10
C SER A 46 12.16 10.02 2.77
N LYS A 47 12.89 10.58 1.82
CA LYS A 47 12.70 11.97 1.37
C LYS A 47 11.36 12.22 0.68
N ALA A 48 10.83 11.22 -0.03
CA ALA A 48 9.48 11.29 -0.58
C ALA A 48 8.42 11.37 0.55
N ILE A 49 8.57 10.58 1.62
CA ILE A 49 7.70 10.65 2.81
C ILE A 49 7.80 12.02 3.48
N GLU A 50 9.01 12.56 3.68
CA GLU A 50 9.19 13.92 4.21
C GLU A 50 8.46 14.96 3.35
N SER A 51 8.58 14.85 2.03
CA SER A 51 7.91 15.77 1.09
C SER A 51 6.39 15.68 1.14
N LEU A 52 5.85 14.48 1.41
CA LEU A 52 4.40 14.25 1.54
C LEU A 52 3.85 14.63 2.92
N SER A 53 4.70 14.88 3.92
CA SER A 53 4.28 15.14 5.31
C SER A 53 3.45 16.42 5.50
N VAL A 54 3.51 17.34 4.55
CA VAL A 54 2.68 18.56 4.53
C VAL A 54 1.24 18.29 4.09
N LEU A 55 0.95 17.09 3.57
CA LEU A 55 -0.36 16.71 3.07
C LEU A 55 -1.12 15.92 4.15
N PRO A 56 -2.38 16.28 4.44
CA PRO A 56 -3.17 15.61 5.49
C PRO A 56 -3.76 14.28 5.01
N ILE A 57 -2.90 13.38 4.57
CA ILE A 57 -3.26 12.03 4.14
C ILE A 57 -3.30 11.06 5.31
N LYS A 58 -4.16 10.04 5.25
CA LYS A 58 -4.33 9.04 6.31
C LYS A 58 -3.66 7.70 5.99
N MET A 59 -3.46 7.39 4.72
CA MET A 59 -2.78 6.17 4.28
C MET A 59 -1.85 6.48 3.10
N LEU A 60 -0.68 5.83 3.07
CA LEU A 60 0.30 5.93 1.98
C LEU A 60 0.86 4.55 1.66
N THR A 61 0.89 4.16 0.39
CA THR A 61 1.45 2.88 -0.04
C THR A 61 2.93 2.97 -0.44
N LEU A 62 3.66 1.90 -0.12
CA LEU A 62 5.02 1.65 -0.58
C LEU A 62 5.19 0.15 -0.91
N HIS A 63 6.11 -0.20 -1.81
CA HIS A 63 6.41 -1.58 -2.13
C HIS A 63 7.31 -2.23 -1.08
N THR A 64 6.91 -3.39 -0.56
CA THR A 64 7.71 -4.16 0.40
C THR A 64 8.97 -4.76 -0.23
N SER A 65 8.97 -4.96 -1.55
CA SER A 65 10.14 -5.41 -2.33
C SER A 65 11.30 -4.39 -2.38
N ALA A 66 11.11 -3.17 -1.88
CA ALA A 66 12.21 -2.23 -1.67
C ALA A 66 13.22 -2.69 -0.61
N GLY A 67 12.85 -3.68 0.20
CA GLY A 67 13.74 -4.33 1.19
C GLY A 67 13.65 -3.76 2.60
N PRO A 68 14.18 -4.49 3.59
CA PRO A 68 13.98 -4.18 5.01
C PRO A 68 14.57 -2.83 5.43
N GLU A 69 15.72 -2.45 4.89
CA GLU A 69 16.36 -1.15 5.21
C GLU A 69 15.51 0.03 4.76
N ALA A 70 14.98 -0.03 3.53
CA ALA A 70 14.10 1.01 3.00
C ALA A 70 12.82 1.12 3.83
N LEU A 71 12.21 -0.02 4.17
CA LEU A 71 10.98 -0.07 4.94
C LEU A 71 11.19 0.49 6.36
N ALA A 72 12.27 0.10 7.04
CA ALA A 72 12.58 0.59 8.39
C ALA A 72 12.81 2.10 8.40
N LEU A 73 13.58 2.62 7.44
CA LEU A 73 13.83 4.05 7.30
C LEU A 73 12.53 4.82 7.00
N CYS A 74 11.67 4.28 6.14
CA CYS A 74 10.35 4.87 5.85
C CYS A 74 9.45 4.89 7.09
N ALA A 75 9.40 3.80 7.85
CA ALA A 75 8.60 3.72 9.09
C ALA A 75 9.08 4.75 10.13
N GLU A 76 10.39 4.85 10.32
CA GLU A 76 10.98 5.84 11.23
C GLU A 76 10.68 7.29 10.79
N THR A 77 10.84 7.57 9.50
CA THR A 77 10.56 8.89 8.93
C THR A 77 9.09 9.26 9.08
N ALA A 78 8.18 8.37 8.71
CA ALA A 78 6.74 8.61 8.83
C ALA A 78 6.32 8.85 10.29
N LYS A 79 6.85 8.08 11.23
CA LYS A 79 6.59 8.27 12.66
C LYS A 79 6.99 9.67 13.16
N LYS A 80 8.05 10.25 12.59
CA LYS A 80 8.55 11.57 12.94
C LYS A 80 7.80 12.72 12.27
N THR A 81 7.46 12.55 10.99
CA THR A 81 6.99 13.65 10.13
C THR A 81 5.50 13.62 9.84
N MET A 82 4.86 12.44 9.89
CA MET A 82 3.44 12.25 9.60
C MET A 82 2.83 11.12 10.45
N PRO A 83 2.84 11.26 11.80
CA PRO A 83 2.46 10.19 12.74
C PRO A 83 1.01 9.72 12.61
N GLU A 84 0.13 10.54 12.02
CA GLU A 84 -1.28 10.20 11.76
C GLU A 84 -1.50 9.42 10.44
N THR A 85 -0.43 9.20 9.67
CA THR A 85 -0.50 8.51 8.39
C THR A 85 -0.01 7.07 8.52
N MET A 86 -0.87 6.13 8.20
CA MET A 86 -0.51 4.71 8.15
C MET A 86 0.24 4.39 6.86
N LEU A 87 1.43 3.81 6.98
CA LEU A 87 2.13 3.21 5.85
C LEU A 87 1.57 1.83 5.56
N LEU A 88 1.23 1.59 4.29
CA LEU A 88 0.73 0.31 3.79
C LEU A 88 1.75 -0.34 2.86
N GLY A 89 2.24 -1.51 3.25
CA GLY A 89 3.16 -2.31 2.45
C GLY A 89 2.43 -3.07 1.35
N VAL A 90 2.76 -2.79 0.08
CA VAL A 90 2.25 -3.55 -1.07
C VAL A 90 3.12 -4.79 -1.26
N THR A 91 2.53 -5.97 -1.14
CA THR A 91 3.23 -7.25 -1.28
C THR A 91 3.40 -7.62 -2.76
N VAL A 92 2.61 -8.59 -3.25
CA VAL A 92 2.58 -8.94 -4.67
C VAL A 92 1.36 -8.30 -5.32
N LEU A 93 1.56 -7.54 -6.40
CA LEU A 93 0.45 -6.91 -7.12
C LEU A 93 -0.59 -7.95 -7.56
N THR A 94 -1.87 -7.64 -7.37
CA THR A 94 -2.98 -8.55 -7.69
C THR A 94 -3.14 -8.84 -9.20
N SER A 95 -2.47 -8.06 -10.05
CA SER A 95 -2.32 -8.30 -11.49
C SER A 95 -1.26 -9.37 -11.82
N MET A 96 -0.39 -9.74 -10.89
CA MET A 96 0.64 -10.76 -11.10
C MET A 96 0.11 -12.16 -10.80
N ASN A 97 0.42 -13.09 -11.68
CA ASN A 97 0.27 -14.53 -11.47
C ASN A 97 1.66 -15.18 -11.23
N ARG A 98 1.68 -16.50 -11.09
CA ARG A 98 2.93 -17.26 -10.84
C ARG A 98 3.96 -17.06 -11.95
N GLU A 99 3.55 -17.06 -13.21
CA GLU A 99 4.43 -16.88 -14.37
C GLU A 99 5.08 -15.49 -14.37
N ASN A 100 4.28 -14.45 -14.11
CA ASN A 100 4.79 -13.08 -13.99
C ASN A 100 5.80 -12.96 -12.84
N LEU A 101 5.54 -13.62 -11.71
CA LEU A 101 6.44 -13.59 -10.56
C LEU A 101 7.78 -14.29 -10.89
N GLN A 102 7.72 -15.42 -11.59
CA GLN A 102 8.92 -16.13 -12.06
C GLN A 102 9.72 -15.29 -13.08
N SER A 103 9.05 -14.58 -13.98
CA SER A 103 9.72 -13.74 -14.99
C SER A 103 10.54 -12.59 -14.41
N VAL A 104 10.24 -12.18 -13.16
CA VAL A 104 11.03 -11.18 -12.42
C VAL A 104 11.98 -11.82 -11.40
N GLY A 105 12.28 -13.11 -11.55
CA GLY A 105 13.30 -13.83 -10.77
C GLY A 105 12.82 -14.39 -9.43
N VAL A 106 11.52 -14.39 -9.13
CA VAL A 106 10.97 -14.95 -7.89
C VAL A 106 10.51 -16.38 -8.15
N SER A 107 11.23 -17.36 -7.62
CA SER A 107 10.95 -18.80 -7.80
C SER A 107 9.87 -19.34 -6.86
N SER A 108 9.64 -18.68 -5.72
CA SER A 108 8.62 -19.08 -4.75
C SER A 108 7.21 -18.91 -5.31
N GLY A 109 6.24 -19.66 -4.74
CA GLY A 109 4.83 -19.46 -5.03
C GLY A 109 4.34 -18.09 -4.54
N ILE A 110 3.18 -17.65 -5.06
CA ILE A 110 2.59 -16.34 -4.71
C ILE A 110 2.36 -16.21 -3.21
N GLU A 111 1.71 -17.19 -2.59
CA GLU A 111 1.41 -17.17 -1.15
C GLU A 111 2.68 -17.08 -0.29
N GLU A 112 3.71 -17.84 -0.64
CA GLU A 112 5.00 -17.83 0.05
C GLU A 112 5.68 -16.46 -0.08
N GLN A 113 5.65 -15.87 -1.27
CA GLN A 113 6.21 -14.55 -1.50
C GLN A 113 5.43 -13.45 -0.76
N VAL A 114 4.11 -13.50 -0.80
CA VAL A 114 3.24 -12.56 -0.06
C VAL A 114 3.51 -12.64 1.44
N LYS A 115 3.56 -13.86 2.00
CA LYS A 115 3.89 -14.08 3.40
C LYS A 115 5.27 -13.50 3.76
N ARG A 116 6.30 -13.83 2.99
CA ARG A 116 7.67 -13.34 3.21
C ARG A 116 7.73 -11.82 3.24
N LEU A 117 7.15 -11.17 2.24
CA LEU A 117 7.13 -9.72 2.12
C LEU A 117 6.34 -9.06 3.27
N ALA A 118 5.20 -9.64 3.64
CA ALA A 118 4.36 -9.11 4.71
C ALA A 118 5.04 -9.21 6.08
N CYS A 119 5.61 -10.36 6.43
CA CYS A 119 6.35 -10.54 7.70
C CYS A 119 7.59 -9.64 7.77
N MET A 120 8.31 -9.48 6.66
CA MET A 120 9.45 -8.56 6.59
C MET A 120 9.01 -7.10 6.81
N ALA A 121 7.91 -6.68 6.22
CA ALA A 121 7.39 -5.33 6.36
C ALA A 121 6.90 -5.05 7.78
N GLU A 122 6.19 -5.98 8.42
CA GLU A 122 5.81 -5.89 9.83
C GLU A 122 7.04 -5.74 10.73
N SER A 123 8.07 -6.58 10.52
CA SER A 123 9.32 -6.52 11.28
C SER A 123 10.05 -5.18 11.10
N ALA A 124 9.87 -4.51 9.97
CA ALA A 124 10.42 -3.19 9.67
C ALA A 124 9.55 -2.02 10.22
N GLY A 125 8.41 -2.32 10.86
CA GLY A 125 7.55 -1.31 11.48
C GLY A 125 6.44 -0.75 10.57
N ILE A 126 6.13 -1.42 9.46
CA ILE A 126 5.01 -1.04 8.59
C ILE A 126 3.69 -1.48 9.23
N GLY A 127 2.74 -0.54 9.40
CA GLY A 127 1.51 -0.74 10.17
C GLY A 127 0.37 -1.44 9.43
N GLY A 128 0.47 -1.61 8.11
CA GLY A 128 -0.56 -2.32 7.35
C GLY A 128 -0.05 -2.90 6.04
N MET A 129 -0.83 -3.82 5.45
CA MET A 129 -0.49 -4.49 4.19
C MET A 129 -1.61 -4.39 3.18
N VAL A 130 -1.24 -4.21 1.91
CA VAL A 130 -2.15 -4.38 0.77
C VAL A 130 -1.99 -5.79 0.22
N CYS A 131 -3.08 -6.56 0.22
CA CYS A 131 -3.08 -7.96 -0.20
C CYS A 131 -4.39 -8.34 -0.92
N SER A 132 -4.40 -9.46 -1.64
CA SER A 132 -5.63 -10.02 -2.20
C SER A 132 -6.57 -10.46 -1.07
N PRO A 133 -7.92 -10.37 -1.25
CA PRO A 133 -8.88 -10.97 -0.33
C PRO A 133 -8.63 -12.45 -0.07
N LEU A 134 -8.12 -13.18 -1.07
CA LEU A 134 -7.79 -14.61 -0.97
C LEU A 134 -6.63 -14.90 0.00
N GLU A 135 -5.80 -13.92 0.28
CA GLU A 135 -4.61 -14.02 1.13
C GLU A 135 -4.90 -13.71 2.61
N LEU A 136 -6.05 -13.10 2.93
CA LEU A 136 -6.41 -12.70 4.29
C LEU A 136 -6.32 -13.84 5.32
N PRO A 137 -6.91 -15.03 5.08
CA PRO A 137 -6.88 -16.09 6.09
C PRO A 137 -5.45 -16.60 6.38
N MET A 138 -4.59 -16.57 5.36
CA MET A 138 -3.18 -16.94 5.51
C MET A 138 -2.43 -15.86 6.29
N LEU A 139 -2.52 -14.59 5.89
CA LEU A 139 -1.81 -13.48 6.53
C LEU A 139 -2.19 -13.32 8.01
N ARG A 140 -3.46 -13.48 8.38
CA ARG A 140 -3.91 -13.42 9.79
C ARG A 140 -3.31 -14.50 10.69
N LYS A 141 -2.72 -15.56 10.14
CA LYS A 141 -2.00 -16.58 10.92
C LYS A 141 -0.55 -16.19 11.24
N TYR A 142 0.02 -15.27 10.47
CA TYR A 142 1.45 -14.93 10.56
C TYR A 142 1.72 -13.50 11.02
N LEU A 143 0.79 -12.59 10.80
CA LEU A 143 0.91 -11.19 11.21
C LEU A 143 0.17 -10.94 12.54
N SER A 144 0.65 -9.96 13.30
CA SER A 144 -0.02 -9.46 14.48
C SER A 144 -1.44 -8.97 14.16
N SER A 145 -2.34 -9.05 15.14
CA SER A 145 -3.68 -8.50 15.06
C SER A 145 -3.70 -6.99 14.80
N ASP A 146 -2.63 -6.29 15.20
CA ASP A 146 -2.50 -4.83 15.08
C ASP A 146 -2.14 -4.37 13.66
N ILE A 147 -1.78 -5.32 12.77
CA ILE A 147 -1.51 -5.01 11.36
C ILE A 147 -2.82 -4.89 10.59
N ASP A 148 -3.07 -3.74 9.99
CA ASP A 148 -4.22 -3.55 9.11
C ASP A 148 -4.04 -4.26 7.76
N LEU A 149 -5.10 -4.93 7.29
CA LEU A 149 -5.10 -5.57 5.97
C LEU A 149 -6.09 -4.86 5.05
N VAL A 150 -5.58 -4.28 3.98
CA VAL A 150 -6.35 -3.53 2.98
C VAL A 150 -6.42 -4.34 1.69
N THR A 151 -7.64 -4.63 1.23
CA THR A 151 -7.88 -5.45 0.04
C THR A 151 -8.38 -4.60 -1.12
N PRO A 152 -7.58 -4.45 -2.21
CA PRO A 152 -8.04 -3.78 -3.42
C PRO A 152 -8.94 -4.71 -4.25
N GLY A 153 -9.65 -4.10 -5.20
CA GLY A 153 -10.29 -4.85 -6.26
C GLY A 153 -11.63 -5.47 -5.91
N ILE A 154 -12.20 -5.20 -4.74
CA ILE A 154 -13.56 -5.65 -4.39
C ILE A 154 -14.56 -5.05 -5.38
N ARG A 155 -15.36 -5.91 -6.01
CA ARG A 155 -16.36 -5.54 -7.01
C ARG A 155 -17.73 -6.09 -6.62
N PRO A 156 -18.83 -5.37 -6.91
CA PRO A 156 -20.16 -5.96 -6.89
C PRO A 156 -20.25 -7.15 -7.85
N THR A 157 -21.12 -8.10 -7.54
CA THR A 157 -21.36 -9.27 -8.39
C THR A 157 -21.74 -8.81 -9.81
N GLY A 158 -21.07 -9.38 -10.82
CA GLY A 158 -21.28 -9.06 -12.23
C GLY A 158 -20.43 -7.94 -12.81
N SER A 159 -19.59 -7.27 -12.01
CA SER A 159 -18.68 -6.24 -12.51
C SER A 159 -17.44 -6.84 -13.20
N ALA A 160 -16.89 -6.14 -14.19
CA ALA A 160 -15.67 -6.55 -14.89
C ALA A 160 -14.45 -6.54 -13.94
N LYS A 161 -13.61 -7.57 -14.04
CA LYS A 161 -12.40 -7.71 -13.20
C LYS A 161 -11.25 -6.80 -13.64
N GLY A 162 -11.28 -6.28 -14.88
CA GLY A 162 -10.17 -5.51 -15.45
C GLY A 162 -8.91 -6.38 -15.57
N ASP A 163 -7.77 -5.82 -15.21
CA ASP A 163 -6.45 -6.47 -15.20
C ASP A 163 -6.15 -7.27 -13.91
N GLN A 164 -7.11 -7.35 -12.99
CA GLN A 164 -6.96 -8.08 -11.73
C GLN A 164 -7.07 -9.59 -11.95
N LYS A 165 -6.05 -10.34 -11.51
CA LYS A 165 -5.98 -11.81 -11.64
C LYS A 165 -6.29 -12.55 -10.34
N ARG A 166 -6.17 -11.86 -9.18
CA ARG A 166 -6.26 -12.47 -7.84
C ARG A 166 -7.18 -11.66 -6.92
N ILE A 167 -8.48 -11.62 -7.26
CA ILE A 167 -9.54 -10.97 -6.49
C ILE A 167 -10.77 -11.86 -6.40
#